data_6bd75739c3f4bab82f88fbfb7ed95a3a
#
_entry.id   6bd75739c3f4bab82f88fbfb7ed95a3a
#
_cell.length_a   1.000
_cell.length_b   1.000
_cell.length_c   1.000
_cell.angle_alpha   90.00
_cell.angle_beta   90.00
_cell.angle_gamma   90.00
#
_symmetry.space_group_name_H-M   'P 1'
#
loop_
_entity.id
_entity.type
_entity.pdbx_description
1 polymer ?
#
loop_
_entity_poly.entity_id
_entity_poly.type
_entity_poly.pdbx_seq_one_letter_code
_entity_poly.pdbx_strand_id
1 'polypeptide(L)'
;MDIQNMSWVEETKNEVNFLIDQLKLQGNEKILDLACGYGRHSLELARRGYDVTGIDITPEYIEYATGQAEKEGLKAKFLCMDIREVNMKEKFDVVINMADGAIGYLENDMENMKIFEVVSNALKIGGKHFMDIMNGSYAETHFPCKLWDEGEKCLTLSAFEWDKKSKILLYGQVDYPYGEALWKPEIKEGNPIRLYTISEISKIFSTLGMSVCKSYADYTGKPSSDNDIQLMVYSVRS
;
A
#
# COMPACT_ATOMS: atom_id res chain seq x y z
N MET A 1 15.73 -7.51 8.34
CA MET A 1 14.40 -8.16 8.40
C MET A 1 14.20 -8.86 7.08
N ASP A 2 13.96 -10.14 7.04
CA ASP A 2 13.78 -10.89 5.78
C ASP A 2 12.30 -10.82 5.37
N ILE A 3 11.93 -9.71 4.72
CA ILE A 3 10.55 -9.41 4.31
C ILE A 3 9.98 -10.51 3.38
N GLN A 4 10.84 -11.26 2.70
CA GLN A 4 10.41 -12.31 1.76
C GLN A 4 9.77 -13.54 2.44
N ASN A 5 10.02 -13.72 3.73
CA ASN A 5 9.51 -14.85 4.53
C ASN A 5 8.33 -14.45 5.44
N MET A 6 7.74 -13.28 5.21
CA MET A 6 6.56 -12.86 5.95
C MET A 6 5.29 -13.51 5.39
N SER A 7 4.37 -13.90 6.28
CA SER A 7 3.12 -14.60 5.93
C SER A 7 2.27 -13.83 4.89
N TRP A 8 2.28 -12.50 4.95
CA TRP A 8 1.55 -11.67 4.00
C TRP A 8 2.12 -11.69 2.57
N VAL A 9 3.37 -12.14 2.36
CA VAL A 9 3.94 -12.32 1.01
C VAL A 9 3.33 -13.53 0.30
N GLU A 10 2.93 -14.55 1.04
CA GLU A 10 2.25 -15.76 0.51
C GLU A 10 0.89 -15.42 -0.11
N GLU A 11 0.21 -14.39 0.41
CA GLU A 11 -1.10 -13.94 -0.06
C GLU A 11 -1.07 -13.14 -1.37
N THR A 12 0.12 -12.76 -1.88
CA THR A 12 0.28 -11.91 -3.08
C THR A 12 -0.56 -12.37 -4.27
N LYS A 13 -0.66 -13.68 -4.48
CA LYS A 13 -1.45 -14.22 -5.61
C LYS A 13 -2.94 -13.98 -5.44
N ASN A 14 -3.45 -14.10 -4.22
CA ASN A 14 -4.86 -13.85 -3.89
C ASN A 14 -5.17 -12.36 -4.01
N GLU A 15 -4.27 -11.50 -3.54
CA GLU A 15 -4.39 -10.04 -3.68
C GLU A 15 -4.43 -9.62 -5.15
N VAL A 16 -3.54 -10.16 -5.98
CA VAL A 16 -3.52 -9.88 -7.43
C VAL A 16 -4.77 -10.44 -8.13
N ASN A 17 -5.26 -11.63 -7.77
CA ASN A 17 -6.53 -12.14 -8.28
C ASN A 17 -7.68 -11.18 -7.97
N PHE A 18 -7.74 -10.69 -6.74
CA PHE A 18 -8.74 -9.71 -6.32
C PHE A 18 -8.65 -8.42 -7.13
N LEU A 19 -7.44 -7.86 -7.32
CA LEU A 19 -7.24 -6.68 -8.15
C LEU A 19 -7.75 -6.87 -9.57
N ILE A 20 -7.37 -7.96 -10.24
CA ILE A 20 -7.80 -8.29 -11.60
C ILE A 20 -9.32 -8.35 -11.68
N ASP A 21 -9.95 -9.01 -10.72
CA ASP A 21 -11.39 -9.20 -10.65
C ASP A 21 -12.14 -7.89 -10.39
N GLN A 22 -11.73 -7.13 -9.38
CA GLN A 22 -12.44 -5.90 -9.01
C GLN A 22 -12.25 -4.79 -10.02
N LEU A 23 -11.06 -4.68 -10.59
CA LEU A 23 -10.75 -3.69 -11.62
C LEU A 23 -11.17 -4.16 -13.03
N LYS A 24 -11.65 -5.39 -13.19
CA LYS A 24 -12.05 -5.96 -14.50
C LYS A 24 -10.94 -5.81 -15.55
N LEU A 25 -9.73 -6.26 -15.20
CA LEU A 25 -8.58 -6.17 -16.09
C LEU A 25 -8.66 -7.24 -17.19
N GLN A 26 -8.22 -6.89 -18.39
CA GLN A 26 -8.35 -7.73 -19.59
C GLN A 26 -7.01 -8.37 -20.04
N GLY A 27 -5.89 -8.02 -19.40
CA GLY A 27 -4.56 -8.60 -19.67
C GLY A 27 -3.66 -7.76 -20.59
N ASN A 28 -4.08 -6.57 -20.97
CA ASN A 28 -3.32 -5.68 -21.86
C ASN A 28 -3.09 -4.29 -21.27
N GLU A 29 -3.49 -4.08 -20.04
CA GLU A 29 -3.35 -2.80 -19.35
C GLU A 29 -1.90 -2.52 -19.01
N LYS A 30 -1.56 -1.23 -19.07
CA LYS A 30 -0.32 -0.69 -18.50
C LYS A 30 -0.56 -0.29 -17.06
N ILE A 31 0.21 -0.88 -16.16
CA ILE A 31 0.04 -0.72 -14.71
C ILE A 31 1.24 0.02 -14.14
N LEU A 32 0.98 1.03 -13.32
CA LEU A 32 1.97 1.70 -12.48
C LEU A 32 1.78 1.27 -11.03
N ASP A 33 2.83 0.75 -10.42
CA ASP A 33 2.88 0.37 -8.99
C ASP A 33 3.75 1.38 -8.26
N LEU A 34 3.12 2.24 -7.44
CA LEU A 34 3.77 3.32 -6.72
C LEU A 34 4.17 2.87 -5.31
N ALA A 35 5.44 3.07 -4.94
CA ALA A 35 6.09 2.53 -3.76
C ALA A 35 6.03 0.99 -3.75
N CYS A 36 6.51 0.38 -4.83
CA CYS A 36 6.36 -1.05 -5.11
C CYS A 36 7.18 -1.97 -4.20
N GLY A 37 8.09 -1.43 -3.38
CA GLY A 37 9.00 -2.20 -2.54
C GLY A 37 9.81 -3.21 -3.36
N TYR A 38 9.90 -4.45 -2.89
CA TYR A 38 10.54 -5.57 -3.61
C TYR A 38 9.77 -6.05 -4.85
N GLY A 39 8.69 -5.36 -5.24
CA GLY A 39 7.95 -5.63 -6.46
C GLY A 39 7.04 -6.85 -6.42
N ARG A 40 6.58 -7.32 -5.25
CA ARG A 40 5.78 -8.55 -5.16
C ARG A 40 4.51 -8.51 -6.02
N HIS A 41 3.74 -7.42 -5.98
CA HIS A 41 2.56 -7.23 -6.82
C HIS A 41 2.93 -7.00 -8.30
N SER A 42 3.92 -6.14 -8.54
CA SER A 42 4.43 -5.85 -9.88
C SER A 42 4.90 -7.10 -10.60
N LEU A 43 5.69 -7.96 -9.95
CA LEU A 43 6.18 -9.21 -10.53
C LEU A 43 5.04 -10.20 -10.79
N GLU A 44 4.10 -10.35 -9.86
CA GLU A 44 2.96 -11.25 -10.05
C GLU A 44 2.03 -10.77 -11.18
N LEU A 45 1.75 -9.47 -11.27
CA LEU A 45 1.01 -8.88 -12.39
C LEU A 45 1.74 -9.11 -13.73
N ALA A 46 3.06 -8.94 -13.76
CA ALA A 46 3.86 -9.20 -14.96
C ALA A 46 3.85 -10.68 -15.36
N ARG A 47 3.84 -11.63 -14.41
CA ARG A 47 3.66 -13.08 -14.69
C ARG A 47 2.29 -13.38 -15.32
N ARG A 48 1.27 -12.54 -15.01
CA ARG A 48 -0.05 -12.59 -15.64
C ARG A 48 -0.12 -11.93 -17.02
N GLY A 49 1.01 -11.35 -17.51
CA GLY A 49 1.14 -10.75 -18.85
C GLY A 49 0.92 -9.25 -18.92
N TYR A 50 0.68 -8.57 -17.80
CA TYR A 50 0.52 -7.10 -17.77
C TYR A 50 1.85 -6.39 -18.03
N ASP A 51 1.76 -5.17 -18.59
CA ASP A 51 2.90 -4.26 -18.80
C ASP A 51 3.06 -3.39 -17.54
N VAL A 52 4.01 -3.74 -16.66
CA VAL A 52 4.12 -3.15 -15.33
C VAL A 52 5.32 -2.22 -15.22
N THR A 53 5.12 -1.06 -14.62
CA THR A 53 6.19 -0.17 -14.15
C THR A 53 6.08 -0.02 -12.64
N GLY A 54 7.09 -0.50 -11.91
CA GLY A 54 7.21 -0.32 -10.46
C GLY A 54 8.14 0.84 -10.12
N ILE A 55 7.81 1.60 -9.09
CA ILE A 55 8.61 2.73 -8.62
C ILE A 55 8.79 2.60 -7.10
N ASP A 56 10.03 2.72 -6.64
CA ASP A 56 10.35 2.82 -5.22
C ASP A 56 11.58 3.70 -5.03
N ILE A 57 11.71 4.33 -3.86
CA ILE A 57 12.85 5.18 -3.52
C ILE A 57 14.07 4.38 -3.07
N THR A 58 13.90 3.12 -2.69
CA THR A 58 14.92 2.25 -2.10
C THR A 58 15.68 1.49 -3.18
N PRO A 59 16.99 1.80 -3.40
CA PRO A 59 17.76 1.18 -4.49
C PRO A 59 17.82 -0.34 -4.41
N GLU A 60 17.98 -0.91 -3.22
CA GLU A 60 18.11 -2.35 -2.99
C GLU A 60 16.82 -3.10 -3.37
N TYR A 61 15.65 -2.48 -3.16
CA TYR A 61 14.38 -3.05 -3.55
C TYR A 61 14.23 -3.09 -5.06
N ILE A 62 14.61 -2.02 -5.72
CA ILE A 62 14.56 -1.91 -7.19
C ILE A 62 15.56 -2.85 -7.85
N GLU A 63 16.78 -2.96 -7.31
CA GLU A 63 17.77 -3.92 -7.80
C GLU A 63 17.24 -5.37 -7.73
N TYR A 64 16.68 -5.74 -6.58
CA TYR A 64 16.06 -7.06 -6.39
C TYR A 64 14.92 -7.31 -7.40
N ALA A 65 13.95 -6.38 -7.47
CA ALA A 65 12.78 -6.53 -8.34
C ALA A 65 13.19 -6.62 -9.83
N THR A 66 14.17 -5.81 -10.24
CA THR A 66 14.73 -5.84 -11.61
C THR A 66 15.38 -7.20 -11.90
N GLY A 67 16.22 -7.69 -10.98
CA GLY A 67 16.88 -8.99 -11.14
C GLY A 67 15.90 -10.16 -11.23
N GLN A 68 14.80 -10.13 -10.47
CA GLN A 68 13.76 -11.15 -10.58
C GLN A 68 13.02 -11.06 -11.93
N ALA A 69 12.66 -9.85 -12.38
CA ALA A 69 12.01 -9.67 -13.67
C ALA A 69 12.88 -10.16 -14.83
N GLU A 70 14.17 -9.84 -14.84
CA GLU A 70 15.13 -10.31 -15.85
C GLU A 70 15.28 -11.84 -15.83
N LYS A 71 15.45 -12.42 -14.65
CA LYS A 71 15.59 -13.88 -14.47
C LYS A 71 14.40 -14.65 -15.01
N GLU A 72 13.19 -14.10 -14.87
CA GLU A 72 11.94 -14.73 -15.30
C GLU A 72 11.51 -14.26 -16.72
N GLY A 73 12.23 -13.31 -17.35
CA GLY A 73 11.86 -12.75 -18.65
C GLY A 73 10.54 -12.00 -18.66
N LEU A 74 10.22 -11.31 -17.55
CA LEU A 74 8.95 -10.63 -17.37
C LEU A 74 8.91 -9.27 -18.04
N LYS A 75 7.72 -8.85 -18.46
CA LYS A 75 7.45 -7.52 -18.98
C LYS A 75 7.21 -6.53 -17.83
N ALA A 76 8.24 -6.29 -17.03
CA ALA A 76 8.22 -5.35 -15.93
C ALA A 76 9.44 -4.45 -15.97
N LYS A 77 9.26 -3.18 -15.63
CA LYS A 77 10.31 -2.18 -15.51
C LYS A 77 10.27 -1.58 -14.11
N PHE A 78 11.43 -1.48 -13.46
CA PHE A 78 11.55 -0.90 -12.14
C PHE A 78 12.43 0.35 -12.17
N LEU A 79 12.02 1.40 -11.46
CA LEU A 79 12.67 2.70 -11.42
C LEU A 79 12.91 3.13 -9.98
N CYS A 80 14.18 3.41 -9.64
CA CYS A 80 14.53 3.99 -8.35
C CYS A 80 14.34 5.50 -8.43
N MET A 81 13.26 6.00 -7.81
CA MET A 81 12.95 7.43 -7.76
C MET A 81 11.93 7.75 -6.68
N ASP A 82 11.91 9.01 -6.26
CA ASP A 82 10.86 9.51 -5.37
C ASP A 82 9.51 9.50 -6.10
N ILE A 83 8.50 8.93 -5.47
CA ILE A 83 7.12 8.86 -5.99
C ILE A 83 6.58 10.27 -6.35
N ARG A 84 7.00 11.33 -5.65
CA ARG A 84 6.58 12.72 -5.89
C ARG A 84 7.14 13.31 -7.19
N GLU A 85 8.21 12.73 -7.71
CA GLU A 85 8.89 13.19 -8.94
C GLU A 85 8.35 12.51 -10.20
N VAL A 86 7.39 11.61 -10.07
CA VAL A 86 6.81 10.88 -11.20
C VAL A 86 6.07 11.83 -12.13
N ASN A 87 6.58 12.01 -13.34
CA ASN A 87 5.99 12.84 -14.39
C ASN A 87 5.64 11.98 -15.62
N MET A 88 4.64 11.12 -15.47
CA MET A 88 4.19 10.18 -16.51
C MET A 88 2.71 10.42 -16.84
N LYS A 89 2.39 11.56 -17.46
CA LYS A 89 1.00 11.99 -17.73
C LYS A 89 0.28 11.04 -18.68
N GLU A 90 -0.91 10.59 -18.26
CA GLU A 90 -1.89 9.83 -19.08
C GLU A 90 -1.31 8.60 -19.78
N LYS A 91 -0.40 7.88 -19.10
CA LYS A 91 0.28 6.72 -19.67
C LYS A 91 -0.31 5.38 -19.24
N PHE A 92 -0.95 5.33 -18.07
CA PHE A 92 -1.35 4.10 -17.43
C PHE A 92 -2.88 3.91 -17.45
N ASP A 93 -3.27 2.67 -17.64
CA ASP A 93 -4.66 2.23 -17.53
C ASP A 93 -5.03 1.98 -16.08
N VAL A 94 -4.01 1.61 -15.26
CA VAL A 94 -4.15 1.33 -13.85
C VAL A 94 -2.96 1.92 -13.07
N VAL A 95 -3.25 2.48 -11.88
CA VAL A 95 -2.25 2.82 -10.86
C VAL A 95 -2.61 2.09 -9.59
N ILE A 96 -1.64 1.49 -8.93
CA ILE A 96 -1.83 0.84 -7.63
C ILE A 96 -0.87 1.41 -6.58
N ASN A 97 -1.37 1.52 -5.33
CA ASN A 97 -0.61 1.78 -4.12
C ASN A 97 -0.98 0.68 -3.11
N MET A 98 -0.15 -0.36 -3.04
CA MET A 98 -0.43 -1.54 -2.22
C MET A 98 0.38 -1.51 -0.93
N ALA A 99 -0.17 -2.10 0.15
CA ALA A 99 0.45 -2.14 1.47
C ALA A 99 0.92 -0.73 1.92
N ASP A 100 -0.05 0.16 2.07
CA ASP A 100 0.05 1.61 2.31
C ASP A 100 0.63 2.43 1.14
N GLY A 101 1.49 1.89 0.29
CA GLY A 101 2.01 2.54 -0.92
C GLY A 101 2.58 3.95 -0.68
N ALA A 102 3.29 4.14 0.45
CA ALA A 102 3.81 5.41 0.97
C ALA A 102 2.74 6.47 1.33
N ILE A 103 1.45 6.17 1.21
CA ILE A 103 0.37 7.11 1.55
C ILE A 103 0.35 7.34 3.07
N GLY A 104 0.53 8.60 3.46
CA GLY A 104 0.58 8.99 4.86
C GLY A 104 1.97 8.96 5.51
N TYR A 105 2.99 8.46 4.83
CA TYR A 105 4.35 8.32 5.37
C TYR A 105 5.25 9.52 5.09
N LEU A 106 4.80 10.49 4.30
CA LEU A 106 5.62 11.66 3.97
C LEU A 106 5.56 12.71 5.08
N GLU A 107 6.44 13.69 5.00
CA GLU A 107 6.77 14.64 6.06
C GLU A 107 5.57 15.44 6.59
N ASN A 108 4.55 15.64 5.74
CA ASN A 108 3.32 16.38 6.08
C ASN A 108 2.22 16.14 5.03
N ASP A 109 1.01 16.63 5.31
CA ASP A 109 -0.15 16.47 4.42
C ASP A 109 0.06 17.05 3.01
N MET A 110 0.82 18.14 2.86
CA MET A 110 1.08 18.70 1.52
C MET A 110 1.95 17.76 0.67
N GLU A 111 2.92 17.11 1.29
CA GLU A 111 3.75 16.12 0.60
C GLU A 111 2.93 14.86 0.27
N ASN A 112 2.11 14.38 1.21
CA ASN A 112 1.20 13.26 0.95
C ASN A 112 0.22 13.54 -0.18
N MET A 113 -0.28 14.79 -0.30
CA MET A 113 -1.18 15.20 -1.39
C MET A 113 -0.54 15.02 -2.77
N LYS A 114 0.78 15.18 -2.91
CA LYS A 114 1.50 14.97 -4.17
C LYS A 114 1.36 13.54 -4.69
N ILE A 115 1.24 12.54 -3.79
CA ILE A 115 1.01 11.14 -4.20
C ILE A 115 -0.32 11.03 -4.96
N PHE A 116 -1.39 11.61 -4.43
CA PHE A 116 -2.71 11.59 -5.07
C PHE A 116 -2.72 12.36 -6.40
N GLU A 117 -1.96 13.48 -6.49
CA GLU A 117 -1.77 14.22 -7.73
C GLU A 117 -1.03 13.39 -8.78
N VAL A 118 0.02 12.66 -8.37
CA VAL A 118 0.74 11.73 -9.25
C VAL A 118 -0.18 10.62 -9.76
N VAL A 119 -0.98 10.03 -8.88
CA VAL A 119 -1.99 9.01 -9.27
C VAL A 119 -2.91 9.55 -10.36
N SER A 120 -3.55 10.70 -10.11
CA SER A 120 -4.46 11.29 -11.09
C SER A 120 -3.77 11.63 -12.40
N ASN A 121 -2.59 12.25 -12.35
CA ASN A 121 -1.85 12.65 -13.54
C ASN A 121 -1.36 11.46 -14.38
N ALA A 122 -0.93 10.37 -13.75
CA ALA A 122 -0.41 9.19 -14.42
C ALA A 122 -1.49 8.38 -15.16
N LEU A 123 -2.72 8.40 -14.65
CA LEU A 123 -3.85 7.69 -15.23
C LEU A 123 -4.32 8.33 -16.53
N LYS A 124 -4.74 7.52 -17.48
CA LYS A 124 -5.58 7.94 -18.61
C LYS A 124 -6.98 8.33 -18.12
N ILE A 125 -7.74 9.05 -18.94
CA ILE A 125 -9.18 9.22 -18.70
C ILE A 125 -9.86 7.84 -18.73
N GLY A 126 -10.71 7.56 -17.73
CA GLY A 126 -11.29 6.24 -17.49
C GLY A 126 -10.33 5.24 -16.83
N GLY A 127 -9.07 5.65 -16.56
CA GLY A 127 -8.09 4.83 -15.86
C GLY A 127 -8.49 4.56 -14.40
N LYS A 128 -8.02 3.46 -13.86
CA LYS A 128 -8.43 2.91 -12.57
C LYS A 128 -7.32 3.02 -11.55
N HIS A 129 -7.68 3.39 -10.33
CA HIS A 129 -6.76 3.38 -9.20
C HIS A 129 -7.24 2.43 -8.11
N PHE A 130 -6.31 1.70 -7.53
CA PHE A 130 -6.55 0.90 -6.35
C PHE A 130 -5.47 1.16 -5.31
N MET A 131 -5.89 1.40 -4.07
CA MET A 131 -4.98 1.52 -2.94
C MET A 131 -5.48 0.67 -1.77
N ASP A 132 -4.53 0.25 -0.94
CA ASP A 132 -4.74 -0.52 0.27
C ASP A 132 -3.94 0.14 1.39
N ILE A 133 -4.67 0.74 2.35
CA ILE A 133 -4.11 1.56 3.44
C ILE A 133 -4.78 1.23 4.77
N MET A 134 -4.18 1.70 5.85
CA MET A 134 -4.83 1.65 7.16
C MET A 134 -5.96 2.67 7.28
N ASN A 135 -7.08 2.26 7.87
CA ASN A 135 -8.31 3.03 7.96
C ASN A 135 -8.28 4.07 9.09
N GLY A 136 -8.31 5.35 8.74
CA GLY A 136 -8.37 6.43 9.73
C GLY A 136 -9.64 6.41 10.59
N SER A 137 -10.78 5.95 10.07
CA SER A 137 -12.02 5.81 10.86
C SER A 137 -11.89 4.74 11.94
N TYR A 138 -11.21 3.63 11.65
CA TYR A 138 -10.91 2.60 12.66
C TYR A 138 -10.05 3.16 13.79
N ALA A 139 -9.02 3.91 13.45
CA ALA A 139 -8.10 4.50 14.43
C ALA A 139 -8.82 5.43 15.43
N GLU A 140 -9.81 6.19 14.99
CA GLU A 140 -10.59 7.11 15.84
C GLU A 140 -11.26 6.42 17.05
N THR A 141 -11.63 5.16 16.89
CA THR A 141 -12.42 4.42 17.88
C THR A 141 -11.66 3.30 18.59
N HIS A 142 -10.57 2.81 18.00
CA HIS A 142 -9.83 1.65 18.50
C HIS A 142 -8.45 1.98 19.05
N PHE A 143 -7.87 3.13 18.72
CA PHE A 143 -6.57 3.53 19.22
C PHE A 143 -6.69 4.64 20.29
N PRO A 144 -5.76 4.71 21.27
CA PRO A 144 -4.57 3.88 21.40
C PRO A 144 -4.85 2.46 21.88
N CYS A 145 -4.06 1.50 21.43
CA CYS A 145 -4.14 0.13 21.93
C CYS A 145 -2.77 -0.57 21.93
N LYS A 146 -2.70 -1.67 22.65
CA LYS A 146 -1.54 -2.59 22.62
C LYS A 146 -2.05 -3.97 22.26
N LEU A 147 -1.40 -4.59 21.30
CA LEU A 147 -1.77 -5.91 20.79
C LEU A 147 -0.57 -6.85 20.91
N TRP A 148 -0.84 -8.13 20.88
CA TRP A 148 0.15 -9.15 20.72
C TRP A 148 -0.29 -10.12 19.64
N ASP A 149 0.68 -10.67 18.93
CA ASP A 149 0.47 -11.65 17.88
C ASP A 149 1.45 -12.81 18.03
N GLU A 150 0.96 -14.03 17.80
CA GLU A 150 1.72 -15.27 17.91
C GLU A 150 2.17 -15.71 16.51
N GLY A 151 3.44 -15.42 16.19
CA GLY A 151 4.08 -15.92 14.98
C GLY A 151 4.70 -17.31 15.18
N GLU A 152 5.19 -17.94 14.13
CA GLU A 152 5.86 -19.25 14.21
C GLU A 152 7.16 -19.24 15.03
N LYS A 153 7.89 -18.13 15.05
CA LYS A 153 9.23 -17.99 15.64
C LYS A 153 9.32 -17.02 16.80
N CYS A 154 8.34 -16.14 16.93
CA CYS A 154 8.35 -15.07 17.94
C CYS A 154 6.95 -14.67 18.35
N LEU A 155 6.87 -14.07 19.55
CA LEU A 155 5.73 -13.28 20.01
C LEU A 155 6.00 -11.81 19.68
N THR A 156 5.10 -11.18 18.94
CA THR A 156 5.19 -9.75 18.62
C THR A 156 4.29 -8.94 19.54
N LEU A 157 4.85 -7.94 20.20
CA LEU A 157 4.09 -6.93 20.95
C LEU A 157 4.06 -5.63 20.13
N SER A 158 2.87 -5.12 19.86
CA SER A 158 2.64 -3.90 19.10
C SER A 158 1.98 -2.83 19.96
N ALA A 159 2.38 -1.58 19.77
CA ALA A 159 1.73 -0.41 20.37
C ALA A 159 1.31 0.57 19.28
N PHE A 160 0.08 1.03 19.37
CA PHE A 160 -0.52 2.00 18.47
C PHE A 160 -0.94 3.22 19.30
N GLU A 161 -0.29 4.36 19.06
CA GLU A 161 -0.67 5.65 19.66
C GLU A 161 -1.33 6.52 18.59
N TRP A 162 -2.44 7.18 18.95
CA TRP A 162 -3.24 7.94 17.99
C TRP A 162 -3.41 9.39 18.43
N ASP A 163 -2.97 10.33 17.61
CA ASP A 163 -3.32 11.74 17.77
C ASP A 163 -4.52 12.10 16.89
N LYS A 164 -5.69 12.22 17.52
CA LYS A 164 -6.96 12.56 16.87
C LYS A 164 -6.94 13.91 16.15
N LYS A 165 -6.15 14.86 16.65
CA LYS A 165 -6.11 16.21 16.09
C LYS A 165 -5.34 16.27 14.78
N SER A 166 -4.18 15.66 14.75
CA SER A 166 -3.32 15.60 13.56
C SER A 166 -3.64 14.41 12.67
N LYS A 167 -4.42 13.42 13.17
CA LYS A 167 -4.70 12.13 12.52
C LYS A 167 -3.42 11.33 12.22
N ILE A 168 -2.48 11.40 13.13
CA ILE A 168 -1.21 10.71 13.05
C ILE A 168 -1.24 9.48 13.95
N LEU A 169 -0.91 8.35 13.36
CA LEU A 169 -0.60 7.10 14.03
C LEU A 169 0.89 7.03 14.31
N LEU A 170 1.26 6.71 15.55
CA LEU A 170 2.60 6.24 15.90
C LEU A 170 2.50 4.75 16.19
N TYR A 171 3.19 3.96 15.38
CA TYR A 171 3.23 2.51 15.51
C TYR A 171 4.63 2.05 15.89
N GLY A 172 4.71 1.16 16.87
CA GLY A 172 5.95 0.51 17.25
C GLY A 172 5.72 -0.94 17.63
N GLN A 173 6.75 -1.77 17.46
CA GLN A 173 6.70 -3.18 17.82
C GLN A 173 8.02 -3.67 18.41
N VAL A 174 7.94 -4.79 19.14
CA VAL A 174 9.08 -5.58 19.59
C VAL A 174 8.77 -7.06 19.44
N ASP A 175 9.73 -7.80 18.88
CA ASP A 175 9.62 -9.23 18.68
C ASP A 175 10.41 -9.97 19.77
N TYR A 176 9.79 -10.99 20.36
CA TYR A 176 10.41 -11.91 21.34
C TYR A 176 10.55 -13.27 20.72
N PRO A 177 11.77 -13.66 20.28
CA PRO A 177 12.02 -15.01 19.77
C PRO A 177 11.70 -16.07 20.82
N TYR A 178 11.05 -17.16 20.43
CA TYR A 178 10.76 -18.26 21.35
C TYR A 178 12.04 -18.93 21.83
N GLY A 179 12.09 -19.23 23.14
CA GLY A 179 13.25 -19.83 23.79
C GLY A 179 14.25 -18.82 24.35
N GLU A 180 14.07 -17.52 24.11
CA GLU A 180 14.88 -16.48 24.72
C GLU A 180 14.25 -15.95 26.02
N ALA A 181 15.07 -15.32 26.87
CA ALA A 181 14.59 -14.71 28.12
C ALA A 181 13.78 -13.46 27.80
N LEU A 182 12.65 -13.29 28.51
CA LEU A 182 11.87 -12.06 28.43
C LEU A 182 12.60 -10.90 29.12
N TRP A 183 12.59 -9.73 28.46
CA TRP A 183 13.06 -8.46 29.03
C TRP A 183 11.94 -7.43 29.03
N LYS A 184 12.15 -6.29 29.71
CA LYS A 184 11.18 -5.21 29.66
C LYS A 184 11.11 -4.66 28.24
N PRO A 185 9.92 -4.67 27.57
CA PRO A 185 9.82 -4.15 26.19
C PRO A 185 10.10 -2.64 26.16
N GLU A 186 11.00 -2.25 25.27
CA GLU A 186 11.17 -0.87 24.84
C GLU A 186 10.63 -0.78 23.41
N ILE A 187 9.34 -0.52 23.29
CA ILE A 187 8.71 -0.33 21.97
C ILE A 187 9.17 1.05 21.49
N LYS A 188 10.02 1.07 20.48
CA LYS A 188 10.42 2.30 19.81
C LYS A 188 9.27 2.75 18.92
N GLU A 189 8.89 4.01 19.03
CA GLU A 189 7.95 4.63 18.11
C GLU A 189 8.55 4.58 16.69
N GLY A 190 7.75 4.10 15.75
CA GLY A 190 8.10 4.13 14.33
C GLY A 190 7.89 5.52 13.74
N ASN A 191 7.97 5.60 12.42
CA ASN A 191 7.66 6.84 11.71
C ASN A 191 6.17 7.18 11.87
N PRO A 192 5.83 8.48 12.03
CA PRO A 192 4.44 8.91 12.06
C PRO A 192 3.74 8.62 10.73
N ILE A 193 2.52 8.10 10.80
CA ILE A 193 1.71 7.76 9.63
C ILE A 193 0.43 8.57 9.68
N ARG A 194 0.16 9.38 8.66
CA ARG A 194 -1.11 10.10 8.47
C ARG A 194 -2.15 9.13 7.92
N LEU A 195 -3.18 8.82 8.70
CA LEU A 195 -4.27 7.95 8.27
C LEU A 195 -5.44 8.75 7.69
N TYR A 196 -5.99 8.24 6.60
CA TYR A 196 -7.10 8.85 5.89
C TYR A 196 -8.40 8.05 6.08
N THR A 197 -9.52 8.76 6.16
CA THR A 197 -10.85 8.17 6.10
C THR A 197 -11.34 8.10 4.66
N ILE A 198 -12.29 7.22 4.36
CA ILE A 198 -12.92 7.14 3.03
C ILE A 198 -13.53 8.48 2.59
N SER A 199 -14.07 9.25 3.54
CA SER A 199 -14.63 10.58 3.27
C SER A 199 -13.55 11.59 2.85
N GLU A 200 -12.37 11.55 3.48
CA GLU A 200 -11.24 12.41 3.10
C GLU A 200 -10.72 12.04 1.71
N ILE A 201 -10.49 10.74 1.47
CA ILE A 201 -10.07 10.23 0.15
C ILE A 201 -11.05 10.66 -0.94
N SER A 202 -12.35 10.53 -0.70
CA SER A 202 -13.37 10.93 -1.68
C SER A 202 -13.32 12.42 -2.00
N LYS A 203 -13.09 13.27 -0.99
CA LYS A 203 -12.91 14.72 -1.19
C LYS A 203 -11.65 15.03 -1.98
N ILE A 204 -10.51 14.43 -1.60
CA ILE A 204 -9.23 14.60 -2.30
C ILE A 204 -9.38 14.22 -3.76
N PHE A 205 -9.89 13.03 -4.04
CA PHE A 205 -10.05 12.55 -5.42
C PHE A 205 -11.02 13.40 -6.23
N SER A 206 -12.10 13.89 -5.62
CA SER A 206 -13.04 14.80 -6.30
C SER A 206 -12.35 16.07 -6.81
N THR A 207 -11.39 16.64 -6.05
CA THR A 207 -10.63 17.82 -6.50
C THR A 207 -9.63 17.51 -7.61
N LEU A 208 -9.26 16.24 -7.77
CA LEU A 208 -8.29 15.76 -8.76
C LEU A 208 -8.96 15.14 -10.01
N GLY A 209 -10.28 15.31 -10.16
CA GLY A 209 -11.02 14.72 -11.30
C GLY A 209 -11.12 13.21 -11.23
N MET A 210 -11.14 12.64 -10.02
CA MET A 210 -11.31 11.23 -9.77
C MET A 210 -12.57 10.96 -8.93
N SER A 211 -13.13 9.78 -9.04
CA SER A 211 -14.30 9.34 -8.27
C SER A 211 -14.04 8.01 -7.59
N VAL A 212 -14.32 7.93 -6.29
CA VAL A 212 -14.33 6.66 -5.56
C VAL A 212 -15.52 5.85 -6.01
N CYS A 213 -15.27 4.62 -6.45
CA CYS A 213 -16.30 3.69 -6.94
C CYS A 213 -16.73 2.70 -5.88
N LYS A 214 -15.75 2.14 -5.15
CA LYS A 214 -15.97 1.11 -4.13
C LYS A 214 -14.90 1.19 -3.04
N SER A 215 -15.22 0.66 -1.87
CA SER A 215 -14.24 0.42 -0.82
C SER A 215 -14.46 -0.95 -0.17
N TYR A 216 -13.36 -1.57 0.28
CA TYR A 216 -13.36 -2.91 0.85
C TYR A 216 -12.53 -2.96 2.13
N ALA A 217 -12.86 -3.93 2.99
CA ALA A 217 -12.15 -4.22 4.23
C ALA A 217 -11.09 -5.31 4.08
N ASP A 218 -11.22 -6.14 3.06
CA ASP A 218 -10.34 -7.29 2.81
C ASP A 218 -10.39 -7.75 1.35
N TYR A 219 -9.52 -8.69 1.02
CA TYR A 219 -9.43 -9.29 -0.33
C TYR A 219 -10.50 -10.35 -0.63
N THR A 220 -11.52 -10.51 0.23
CA THR A 220 -12.74 -11.30 -0.09
C THR A 220 -13.82 -10.45 -0.72
N GLY A 221 -13.64 -9.12 -0.71
CA GLY A 221 -14.61 -8.15 -1.24
C GLY A 221 -15.63 -7.67 -0.20
N LYS A 222 -15.39 -7.89 1.08
CA LYS A 222 -16.19 -7.34 2.16
C LYS A 222 -16.18 -5.80 2.07
N PRO A 223 -17.35 -5.13 2.04
CA PRO A 223 -17.40 -3.67 2.07
C PRO A 223 -16.70 -3.11 3.31
N SER A 224 -15.96 -2.02 3.16
CA SER A 224 -15.29 -1.37 4.29
C SER A 224 -16.28 -0.74 5.27
N SER A 225 -15.91 -0.72 6.55
CA SER A 225 -16.63 -0.01 7.61
C SER A 225 -15.64 0.67 8.56
N ASP A 226 -16.15 1.48 9.49
CA ASP A 226 -15.34 2.13 10.53
C ASP A 226 -14.75 1.14 11.55
N ASN A 227 -15.21 -0.12 11.52
CA ASN A 227 -14.74 -1.20 12.39
C ASN A 227 -13.69 -2.11 11.72
N ASP A 228 -13.29 -1.79 10.50
CA ASP A 228 -12.27 -2.56 9.79
C ASP A 228 -10.96 -1.77 9.76
N ILE A 229 -9.86 -2.41 10.17
CA ILE A 229 -8.54 -1.77 10.24
C ILE A 229 -8.00 -1.42 8.85
N GLN A 230 -8.36 -2.21 7.84
CA GLN A 230 -7.93 -2.02 6.46
C GLN A 230 -8.95 -1.23 5.66
N LEU A 231 -8.48 -0.35 4.79
CA LEU A 231 -9.28 0.43 3.85
C LEU A 231 -8.68 0.31 2.46
N MET A 232 -9.32 -0.51 1.64
CA MET A 232 -9.00 -0.62 0.22
C MET A 232 -9.95 0.26 -0.58
N VAL A 233 -9.43 1.06 -1.49
CA VAL A 233 -10.25 2.00 -2.27
C VAL A 233 -10.01 1.82 -3.75
N TYR A 234 -11.09 1.54 -4.47
CA TYR A 234 -11.15 1.56 -5.93
C TYR A 234 -11.73 2.88 -6.42
N SER A 235 -11.01 3.57 -7.28
CA SER A 235 -11.43 4.84 -7.88
C SER A 235 -11.12 4.89 -9.37
N VAL A 236 -11.76 5.83 -10.09
CA VAL A 236 -11.62 6.02 -11.54
C VAL A 236 -11.38 7.49 -11.84
N ARG A 237 -10.48 7.77 -12.78
CA ARG A 237 -10.27 9.12 -13.32
C ARG A 237 -11.36 9.46 -14.34
N SER A 238 -12.01 10.62 -14.16
CA SER A 238 -13.08 11.15 -15.04
C SER A 238 -12.54 11.86 -16.26
#